data_9ce8fc7d53d6826f3d0bc430b91a42eb
#
_entry.id   9ce8fc7d53d6826f3d0bc430b91a42eb
#
_cell.length_a   1.000
_cell.length_b   1.000
_cell.length_c   1.000
_cell.angle_alpha   90.00
_cell.angle_beta   90.00
_cell.angle_gamma   90.00
#
_symmetry.space_group_name_H-M   'P 1'
#
loop_
_entity.id
_entity.type
_entity.pdbx_description
1 polymer ?
#
loop_
_entity_poly.entity_id
_entity_poly.type
_entity_poly.pdbx_seq_one_letter_code
_entity_poly.pdbx_strand_id
1 'polypeptide(L)'
;ERILSEASEILGVQSDDLPKAVQKFFQEWKSQQKMISNLEAEIVRLRTTGGGDEAIIRDGIRYVVMESSGDSKQLMKMLSELTRDESKPTLAIIGSRDGGGKIIVATTENTRASEMFNSVEILNSISSHINGGGGGRPTFAQGGGSRPEGIPAALEAARKILDI
;
A
#
# COMPACT_ATOMS: atom_id res chain seq x y z
N GLU A 1 35.56 27.76 11.52
CA GLU A 1 35.39 28.64 10.34
C GLU A 1 35.21 27.81 9.04
N ARG A 2 36.10 26.81 8.78
CA ARG A 2 36.03 26.00 7.55
C ARG A 2 34.64 25.29 7.34
N ILE A 3 34.05 24.68 8.37
CA ILE A 3 32.75 23.98 8.31
C ILE A 3 31.61 24.95 7.99
N LEU A 4 31.64 26.16 8.55
CA LEU A 4 30.64 27.19 8.26
C LEU A 4 30.76 27.70 6.82
N SER A 5 31.96 27.84 6.30
CA SER A 5 32.21 28.22 4.91
C SER A 5 31.70 27.16 3.94
N GLU A 6 32.01 25.90 4.19
CA GLU A 6 31.53 24.76 3.37
C GLU A 6 29.98 24.66 3.38
N ALA A 7 29.36 24.83 4.54
CA ALA A 7 27.89 24.79 4.66
C ALA A 7 27.21 25.98 3.94
N SER A 8 27.85 27.17 4.00
CA SER A 8 27.36 28.37 3.31
C SER A 8 27.47 28.23 1.80
N GLU A 9 28.54 27.62 1.28
CA GLU A 9 28.73 27.32 -0.14
C GLU A 9 27.66 26.35 -0.66
N ILE A 10 27.39 25.27 0.09
CA ILE A 10 26.35 24.28 -0.30
C ILE A 10 24.97 24.93 -0.43
N LEU A 11 24.63 25.85 0.48
CA LEU A 11 23.34 26.53 0.47
C LEU A 11 23.34 27.83 -0.36
N GLY A 12 24.47 28.24 -0.92
CA GLY A 12 24.62 29.45 -1.75
C GLY A 12 24.31 30.75 -1.00
N VAL A 13 24.63 30.81 0.32
CA VAL A 13 24.33 31.94 1.19
C VAL A 13 25.59 32.42 1.93
N GLN A 14 25.55 33.63 2.49
CA GLN A 14 26.59 34.11 3.36
C GLN A 14 26.53 33.42 4.75
N SER A 15 27.67 33.29 5.42
CA SER A 15 27.74 32.58 6.72
C SER A 15 26.81 33.14 7.78
N ASP A 16 26.56 34.44 7.78
CA ASP A 16 25.65 35.12 8.72
C ASP A 16 24.15 34.80 8.43
N ASP A 17 23.85 34.49 7.19
CA ASP A 17 22.48 34.11 6.77
C ASP A 17 22.21 32.60 6.85
N LEU A 18 23.22 31.80 7.14
CA LEU A 18 23.14 30.35 7.21
C LEU A 18 22.01 29.85 8.13
N PRO A 19 21.82 30.37 9.36
CA PRO A 19 20.74 29.93 10.25
C PRO A 19 19.35 30.14 9.64
N LYS A 20 19.13 31.28 8.97
CA LYS A 20 17.86 31.61 8.31
C LYS A 20 17.61 30.70 7.10
N ALA A 21 18.66 30.46 6.32
CA ALA A 21 18.60 29.56 5.15
C ALA A 21 18.27 28.13 5.56
N VAL A 22 18.91 27.60 6.61
CA VAL A 22 18.63 26.26 7.14
C VAL A 22 17.20 26.18 7.67
N GLN A 23 16.73 27.18 8.40
CA GLN A 23 15.37 27.20 8.92
C GLN A 23 14.33 27.21 7.79
N LYS A 24 14.54 28.04 6.77
CA LYS A 24 13.68 28.10 5.57
C LYS A 24 13.67 26.75 4.84
N PHE A 25 14.84 26.19 4.59
CA PHE A 25 14.97 24.88 3.95
C PHE A 25 14.27 23.78 4.72
N PHE A 26 14.40 23.76 6.04
CA PHE A 26 13.72 22.78 6.89
C PHE A 26 12.19 22.93 6.85
N GLN A 27 11.68 24.15 6.83
CA GLN A 27 10.24 24.41 6.67
C GLN A 27 9.74 23.99 5.30
N GLU A 28 10.46 24.31 4.23
CA GLU A 28 10.13 23.89 2.87
C GLU A 28 10.17 22.36 2.74
N TRP A 29 11.19 21.70 3.28
CA TRP A 29 11.28 20.25 3.31
C TRP A 29 10.08 19.61 4.02
N LYS A 30 9.70 20.14 5.18
CA LYS A 30 8.54 19.67 5.95
C LYS A 30 7.22 19.85 5.19
N SER A 31 7.08 20.97 4.48
CA SER A 31 5.93 21.24 3.62
C SER A 31 5.87 20.27 2.43
N GLN A 32 7.01 20.03 1.78
CA GLN A 32 7.12 19.08 0.67
C GLN A 32 6.79 17.65 1.12
N GLN A 33 7.28 17.22 2.30
CA GLN A 33 6.93 15.90 2.85
C GLN A 33 5.43 15.74 3.07
N LYS A 34 4.77 16.79 3.59
CA LYS A 34 3.32 16.81 3.75
C LYS A 34 2.58 16.76 2.40
N MET A 35 3.09 17.49 1.41
CA MET A 35 2.52 17.49 0.06
C MET A 35 2.67 16.12 -0.61
N ILE A 36 3.83 15.48 -0.50
CA ILE A 36 4.05 14.12 -1.01
C ILE A 36 3.07 13.14 -0.37
N SER A 37 2.92 13.18 0.96
CA SER A 37 1.97 12.32 1.65
C SER A 37 0.51 12.56 1.22
N ASN A 38 0.13 13.82 0.97
CA ASN A 38 -1.21 14.15 0.48
C ASN A 38 -1.43 13.66 -0.95
N LEU A 39 -0.44 13.84 -1.82
CA LEU A 39 -0.51 13.36 -3.22
C LEU A 39 -0.56 11.83 -3.30
N GLU A 40 0.22 11.14 -2.47
CA GLU A 40 0.14 9.69 -2.36
C GLU A 40 -1.26 9.22 -1.92
N ALA A 41 -1.85 9.89 -0.91
CA ALA A 41 -3.21 9.62 -0.47
C ALA A 41 -4.25 9.90 -1.57
N GLU A 42 -4.07 10.96 -2.34
CA GLU A 42 -4.95 11.30 -3.47
C GLU A 42 -4.82 10.30 -4.62
N ILE A 43 -3.60 9.85 -4.93
CA ILE A 43 -3.38 8.78 -5.92
C ILE A 43 -4.09 7.50 -5.49
N VAL A 44 -3.97 7.12 -4.21
CA VAL A 44 -4.69 5.97 -3.66
C VAL A 44 -6.19 6.19 -3.80
N ARG A 45 -6.71 7.36 -3.41
CA ARG A 45 -8.13 7.70 -3.53
C ARG A 45 -8.62 7.62 -4.98
N LEU A 46 -7.88 8.18 -5.92
CA LEU A 46 -8.24 8.16 -7.35
C LEU A 46 -8.22 6.73 -7.93
N ARG A 47 -7.25 5.93 -7.53
CA ARG A 47 -7.19 4.51 -7.94
C ARG A 47 -8.34 3.70 -7.34
N THR A 48 -8.79 4.04 -6.14
CA THR A 48 -9.90 3.34 -5.46
C THR A 48 -11.30 3.86 -5.83
N THR A 49 -11.42 5.15 -6.20
CA THR A 49 -12.69 5.77 -6.63
C THR A 49 -12.82 5.92 -8.13
N GLY A 50 -11.72 6.04 -8.83
CA GLY A 50 -11.64 6.23 -10.30
C GLY A 50 -11.73 4.94 -11.10
N GLY A 51 -12.41 3.91 -10.58
CA GLY A 51 -12.90 2.81 -11.39
C GLY A 51 -11.89 2.23 -12.39
N GLY A 52 -10.67 2.00 -12.00
CA GLY A 52 -9.87 1.04 -12.72
C GLY A 52 -10.47 -0.33 -12.47
N ASP A 53 -11.25 -0.77 -13.34
CA ASP A 53 -11.68 -2.13 -13.75
C ASP A 53 -11.85 -3.29 -12.74
N GLU A 54 -11.73 -3.12 -11.41
CA GLU A 54 -11.55 -4.33 -10.60
C GLU A 54 -12.29 -4.37 -9.25
N ALA A 55 -13.18 -3.45 -8.96
CA ALA A 55 -14.06 -3.59 -7.80
C ALA A 55 -15.37 -4.26 -8.23
N ILE A 56 -15.53 -5.54 -7.92
CA ILE A 56 -16.76 -6.26 -8.14
C ILE A 56 -17.59 -6.20 -6.87
N ILE A 57 -18.87 -5.85 -6.98
CA ILE A 57 -19.81 -5.89 -5.84
C ILE A 57 -20.73 -7.09 -6.05
N ARG A 58 -20.69 -8.02 -5.10
CA ARG A 58 -21.54 -9.21 -5.08
C ARG A 58 -21.99 -9.50 -3.67
N ASP A 59 -23.26 -9.78 -3.49
CA ASP A 59 -23.88 -10.08 -2.18
C ASP A 59 -23.63 -9.03 -1.08
N GLY A 60 -23.48 -7.76 -1.48
CA GLY A 60 -23.18 -6.65 -0.57
C GLY A 60 -21.71 -6.57 -0.13
N ILE A 61 -20.84 -7.38 -0.72
CA ILE A 61 -19.39 -7.34 -0.47
C ILE A 61 -18.70 -6.79 -1.72
N ARG A 62 -17.79 -5.86 -1.49
CA ARG A 62 -16.91 -5.28 -2.49
C ARG A 62 -15.61 -6.09 -2.56
N TYR A 63 -15.32 -6.65 -3.71
CA TYR A 63 -14.09 -7.39 -3.98
C TYR A 63 -13.13 -6.51 -4.74
N VAL A 64 -11.91 -6.35 -4.23
CA VAL A 64 -10.83 -5.60 -4.87
C VAL A 64 -9.62 -6.52 -4.98
N VAL A 65 -9.29 -6.95 -6.20
CA VAL A 65 -8.13 -7.80 -6.49
C VAL A 65 -7.27 -7.09 -7.52
N MET A 66 -6.11 -6.60 -7.10
CA MET A 66 -5.28 -5.76 -7.96
C MET A 66 -3.78 -5.97 -7.75
N GLU A 67 -3.01 -5.70 -8.79
CA GLU A 67 -1.57 -5.50 -8.69
C GLU A 67 -1.27 -4.02 -8.48
N SER A 68 -0.35 -3.70 -7.58
CA SER A 68 0.11 -2.34 -7.34
C SER A 68 1.63 -2.31 -7.16
N SER A 69 2.25 -1.23 -7.61
CA SER A 69 3.64 -0.93 -7.28
C SER A 69 3.73 -0.26 -5.92
N GLY A 70 4.81 -0.50 -5.21
CA GLY A 70 5.10 0.13 -3.94
C GLY A 70 5.69 -0.81 -2.90
N ASP A 71 6.27 -0.22 -1.88
CA ASP A 71 6.79 -0.95 -0.74
C ASP A 71 5.66 -1.46 0.17
N SER A 72 6.00 -2.30 1.15
CA SER A 72 5.03 -2.88 2.07
C SER A 72 4.22 -1.81 2.82
N LYS A 73 4.82 -0.67 3.15
CA LYS A 73 4.15 0.42 3.87
C LYS A 73 3.09 1.11 3.01
N GLN A 74 3.40 1.34 1.74
CA GLN A 74 2.46 1.92 0.76
C GLN A 74 1.29 0.99 0.51
N LEU A 75 1.56 -0.31 0.34
CA LEU A 75 0.51 -1.32 0.14
C LEU A 75 -0.40 -1.44 1.38
N MET A 76 0.17 -1.41 2.59
CA MET A 76 -0.61 -1.42 3.83
C MET A 76 -1.50 -0.19 3.97
N LYS A 77 -1.00 1.00 3.61
CA LYS A 77 -1.78 2.24 3.62
C LYS A 77 -2.96 2.15 2.64
N MET A 78 -2.70 1.67 1.42
CA MET A 78 -3.74 1.46 0.41
C MET A 78 -4.82 0.49 0.91
N LEU A 79 -4.40 -0.63 1.48
CA LEU A 79 -5.31 -1.63 2.00
C LEU A 79 -6.17 -1.08 3.16
N SER A 80 -5.55 -0.34 4.08
CA SER A 80 -6.25 0.31 5.19
C SER A 80 -7.33 1.30 4.71
N GLU A 81 -7.05 2.06 3.66
CA GLU A 81 -8.05 2.98 3.07
C GLU A 81 -9.21 2.20 2.40
N LEU A 82 -8.94 1.06 1.77
CA LEU A 82 -9.96 0.22 1.15
C LEU A 82 -10.89 -0.45 2.17
N THR A 83 -10.37 -0.81 3.35
CA THR A 83 -11.08 -1.61 4.35
C THR A 83 -11.51 -0.83 5.59
N ARG A 84 -11.31 0.49 5.63
CA ARG A 84 -11.62 1.34 6.79
C ARG A 84 -13.11 1.59 7.01
N ASP A 85 -13.87 1.64 5.92
CA ASP A 85 -15.29 2.02 5.95
C ASP A 85 -16.17 0.79 6.23
N GLU A 86 -16.63 0.64 7.47
CA GLU A 86 -17.49 -0.47 7.87
C GLU A 86 -18.86 -0.48 7.16
N SER A 87 -19.28 0.65 6.58
CA SER A 87 -20.49 0.72 5.77
C SER A 87 -20.32 0.02 4.40
N LYS A 88 -19.09 -0.29 4.02
CA LYS A 88 -18.73 -0.92 2.75
C LYS A 88 -17.94 -2.20 3.00
N PRO A 89 -18.61 -3.33 3.30
CA PRO A 89 -17.91 -4.59 3.47
C PRO A 89 -16.99 -4.88 2.29
N THR A 90 -15.70 -4.94 2.51
CA THR A 90 -14.69 -5.08 1.45
C THR A 90 -13.76 -6.24 1.75
N LEU A 91 -13.48 -7.06 0.75
CA LEU A 91 -12.34 -7.97 0.70
C LEU A 91 -11.35 -7.42 -0.32
N ALA A 92 -10.15 -7.09 0.12
CA ALA A 92 -9.09 -6.54 -0.72
C ALA A 92 -7.88 -7.46 -0.75
N ILE A 93 -7.38 -7.73 -1.95
CA ILE A 93 -6.17 -8.51 -2.21
C ILE A 93 -5.27 -7.67 -3.11
N ILE A 94 -4.09 -7.33 -2.62
CA ILE A 94 -3.11 -6.54 -3.35
C ILE A 94 -1.83 -7.34 -3.50
N GLY A 95 -1.38 -7.50 -4.74
CA GLY A 95 -0.08 -8.07 -5.08
C GLY A 95 0.91 -6.99 -5.51
N SER A 96 2.20 -7.19 -5.22
CA SER A 96 3.28 -6.33 -5.71
C SER A 96 4.51 -7.16 -6.07
N ARG A 97 5.22 -6.72 -7.12
CA ARG A 97 6.50 -7.31 -7.54
C ARG A 97 7.71 -6.56 -6.99
N ASP A 98 7.50 -5.43 -6.33
CA ASP A 98 8.58 -4.57 -5.86
C ASP A 98 9.29 -5.18 -4.64
N GLY A 99 10.60 -5.44 -4.81
CA GLY A 99 11.43 -6.03 -3.76
C GLY A 99 11.11 -7.50 -3.45
N GLY A 100 10.63 -8.27 -4.44
CA GLY A 100 10.15 -9.64 -4.33
C GLY A 100 8.63 -9.73 -4.51
N GLY A 101 8.10 -10.95 -4.58
CA GLY A 101 6.65 -11.15 -4.62
C GLY A 101 6.04 -10.83 -3.25
N LYS A 102 5.08 -9.93 -3.19
CA LYS A 102 4.34 -9.58 -1.96
C LYS A 102 2.85 -9.69 -2.22
N ILE A 103 2.13 -10.25 -1.27
CA ILE A 103 0.67 -10.33 -1.29
C ILE A 103 0.14 -9.89 0.06
N ILE A 104 -0.86 -9.03 0.05
CA ILE A 104 -1.55 -8.58 1.24
C ILE A 104 -3.05 -8.78 1.03
N VAL A 105 -3.71 -9.36 2.03
CA VAL A 105 -5.15 -9.65 2.02
C VAL A 105 -5.77 -9.02 3.26
N ALA A 106 -6.87 -8.30 3.10
CA ALA A 106 -7.62 -7.81 4.24
C ALA A 106 -9.12 -7.75 3.97
N THR A 107 -9.88 -7.84 5.05
CA THR A 107 -11.33 -7.61 5.07
C THR A 107 -11.67 -6.43 5.97
N THR A 108 -12.75 -5.72 5.66
CA THR A 108 -13.31 -4.72 6.59
C THR A 108 -13.78 -5.44 7.85
N GLU A 109 -13.24 -5.05 9.00
CA GLU A 109 -13.56 -5.64 10.30
C GLU A 109 -15.03 -5.39 10.68
N ASN A 110 -15.59 -6.26 11.51
CA ASN A 110 -16.97 -6.19 11.99
C ASN A 110 -18.04 -6.15 10.88
N THR A 111 -17.75 -6.75 9.74
CA THR A 111 -18.65 -6.78 8.60
C THR A 111 -18.84 -8.21 8.07
N ARG A 112 -19.83 -8.36 7.18
CA ARG A 112 -20.06 -9.63 6.48
C ARG A 112 -18.81 -10.14 5.74
N ALA A 113 -17.92 -9.25 5.28
CA ALA A 113 -16.68 -9.65 4.62
C ALA A 113 -15.75 -10.39 5.58
N SER A 114 -15.60 -9.91 6.83
CA SER A 114 -14.77 -10.57 7.86
C SER A 114 -15.41 -11.83 8.44
N GLU A 115 -16.74 -11.96 8.35
CA GLU A 115 -17.46 -13.18 8.78
C GLU A 115 -17.33 -14.31 7.74
N MET A 116 -17.32 -13.96 6.45
CA MET A 116 -17.29 -14.93 5.36
C MET A 116 -15.90 -15.34 4.91
N PHE A 117 -14.91 -14.48 5.09
CA PHE A 117 -13.56 -14.67 4.54
C PHE A 117 -12.47 -14.58 5.61
N ASN A 118 -11.57 -15.55 5.58
CA ASN A 118 -10.37 -15.56 6.39
C ASN A 118 -9.16 -15.18 5.52
N SER A 119 -8.57 -14.01 5.79
CA SER A 119 -7.46 -13.48 5.02
C SER A 119 -6.23 -14.40 5.01
N VAL A 120 -5.99 -15.14 6.10
CA VAL A 120 -4.87 -16.10 6.21
C VAL A 120 -5.10 -17.31 5.28
N GLU A 121 -6.31 -17.84 5.23
CA GLU A 121 -6.65 -18.97 4.36
C GLU A 121 -6.53 -18.59 2.89
N ILE A 122 -7.02 -17.42 2.51
CA ILE A 122 -6.89 -16.89 1.15
C ILE A 122 -5.41 -16.72 0.79
N LEU A 123 -4.63 -16.07 1.66
CA LEU A 123 -3.20 -15.88 1.44
C LEU A 123 -2.48 -17.23 1.23
N ASN A 124 -2.72 -18.20 2.10
CA ASN A 124 -2.08 -19.52 2.02
C ASN A 124 -2.43 -20.25 0.72
N SER A 125 -3.65 -20.07 0.23
CA SER A 125 -4.10 -20.70 -1.02
C SER A 125 -3.39 -20.16 -2.26
N ILE A 126 -2.90 -18.92 -2.23
CA ILE A 126 -2.31 -18.25 -3.40
C ILE A 126 -0.80 -17.99 -3.28
N SER A 127 -0.22 -18.09 -2.09
CA SER A 127 1.20 -17.78 -1.83
C SER A 127 2.18 -18.74 -2.51
N SER A 128 1.76 -19.95 -2.85
CA SER A 128 2.58 -20.92 -3.61
C SER A 128 2.99 -20.38 -4.99
N HIS A 129 2.17 -19.54 -5.62
CA HIS A 129 2.48 -18.93 -6.93
C HIS A 129 3.70 -18.00 -6.90
N ILE A 130 3.97 -17.40 -5.75
CA ILE A 130 5.14 -16.53 -5.55
C ILE A 130 6.31 -17.26 -4.87
N ASN A 131 6.21 -18.57 -4.72
CA ASN A 131 7.18 -19.39 -4.00
C ASN A 131 7.42 -18.88 -2.58
N GLY A 132 6.35 -18.60 -1.88
CA GLY A 132 6.37 -17.88 -0.59
C GLY A 132 5.36 -18.39 0.39
N GLY A 133 5.24 -17.67 1.45
CA GLY A 133 4.29 -17.90 2.52
C GLY A 133 4.07 -16.63 3.32
N GLY A 134 3.23 -16.72 4.31
CA GLY A 134 2.93 -15.57 5.16
C GLY A 134 2.03 -15.96 6.32
N GLY A 135 1.45 -14.97 6.93
CA GLY A 135 0.54 -15.14 8.04
C GLY A 135 -0.11 -13.83 8.45
N GLY A 136 -0.85 -13.89 9.52
CA GLY A 136 -1.57 -12.74 10.02
C GLY A 136 -2.72 -13.15 10.93
N ARG A 137 -3.79 -12.40 10.87
CA ARG A 137 -5.06 -12.64 11.56
C ARG A 137 -6.19 -12.79 10.54
N PRO A 138 -7.36 -13.29 10.91
CA PRO A 138 -8.47 -13.53 9.97
C PRO A 138 -8.88 -12.32 9.12
N THR A 139 -8.73 -11.11 9.66
CA THR A 139 -9.08 -9.86 8.96
C THR A 139 -7.91 -9.21 8.21
N PHE A 140 -6.68 -9.70 8.41
CA PHE A 140 -5.49 -9.15 7.77
C PHE A 140 -4.37 -10.19 7.69
N ALA A 141 -3.87 -10.45 6.49
CA ALA A 141 -2.72 -11.32 6.28
C ALA A 141 -1.77 -10.73 5.25
N GLN A 142 -0.48 -11.00 5.42
CA GLN A 142 0.55 -10.61 4.48
C GLN A 142 1.54 -11.73 4.26
N GLY A 143 2.05 -11.81 3.04
CA GLY A 143 3.04 -12.81 2.66
C GLY A 143 4.05 -12.26 1.67
N GLY A 144 5.17 -12.95 1.58
CA GLY A 144 6.21 -12.65 0.63
C GLY A 144 6.82 -13.92 0.05
N GLY A 145 7.40 -13.80 -1.15
CA GLY A 145 8.03 -14.91 -1.84
C GLY A 145 9.17 -14.45 -2.73
N SER A 146 9.96 -15.42 -3.16
CA SER A 146 11.14 -15.19 -4.01
C SER A 146 10.82 -15.07 -5.50
N ARG A 147 9.54 -15.25 -5.90
CA ARG A 147 9.10 -15.29 -7.29
C ARG A 147 8.10 -14.17 -7.60
N PRO A 148 8.57 -12.94 -7.83
CA PRO A 148 7.70 -11.79 -8.10
C PRO A 148 6.88 -11.95 -9.40
N GLU A 149 7.39 -12.66 -10.40
CA GLU A 149 6.67 -12.96 -11.63
C GLU A 149 5.42 -13.84 -11.43
N GLY A 150 5.27 -14.46 -10.29
CA GLY A 150 4.09 -15.24 -9.92
C GLY A 150 2.90 -14.41 -9.43
N ILE A 151 3.06 -13.11 -9.21
CA ILE A 151 1.99 -12.23 -8.71
C ILE A 151 0.74 -12.26 -9.60
N PRO A 152 0.80 -12.11 -10.93
CA PRO A 152 -0.39 -12.19 -11.76
C PRO A 152 -1.13 -13.54 -11.63
N ALA A 153 -0.39 -14.64 -11.56
CA ALA A 153 -0.97 -15.97 -11.38
C ALA A 153 -1.62 -16.14 -10.00
N ALA A 154 -1.03 -15.56 -8.96
CA ALA A 154 -1.60 -15.56 -7.61
C ALA A 154 -2.91 -14.76 -7.55
N LEU A 155 -2.96 -13.59 -8.17
CA LEU A 155 -4.17 -12.76 -8.23
C LEU A 155 -5.28 -13.42 -9.06
N GLU A 156 -4.93 -14.07 -10.16
CA GLU A 156 -5.89 -14.83 -10.95
C GLU A 156 -6.44 -16.05 -10.18
N ALA A 157 -5.59 -16.73 -9.42
CA ALA A 157 -6.03 -17.80 -8.54
C ALA A 157 -6.97 -17.28 -7.44
N ALA A 158 -6.69 -16.09 -6.90
CA ALA A 158 -7.59 -15.44 -5.95
C ALA A 158 -8.96 -15.16 -6.54
N ARG A 159 -9.04 -14.62 -7.77
CA ARG A 159 -10.30 -14.39 -8.47
C ARG A 159 -11.09 -15.69 -8.65
N LYS A 160 -10.43 -16.77 -9.04
CA LYS A 160 -11.07 -18.09 -9.18
C LYS A 160 -11.61 -18.63 -7.86
N ILE A 161 -10.88 -18.50 -6.77
CA ILE A 161 -11.33 -18.92 -5.43
C ILE A 161 -12.56 -18.14 -5.00
N LEU A 162 -12.60 -16.84 -5.33
CA LEU A 162 -13.69 -15.93 -4.98
C LEU A 162 -14.87 -15.98 -5.98
N ASP A 163 -14.71 -16.71 -7.07
CA ASP A 163 -15.70 -16.80 -8.17
C ASP A 163 -16.07 -15.42 -8.75
N ILE A 164 -15.04 -14.60 -9.02
CA ILE A 164 -15.16 -13.22 -9.54
C ILE A 164 -14.27 -13.00 -10.75
#